data_6e3cfca5477e2485bd37552849ab526d
#
_entry.id   6e3cfca5477e2485bd37552849ab526d
#
_cell.length_a   1.000
_cell.length_b   1.000
_cell.length_c   1.000
_cell.angle_alpha   90.00
_cell.angle_beta   90.00
_cell.angle_gamma   90.00
#
_symmetry.space_group_name_H-M   'P 1'
#
loop_
_entity.id
_entity.type
_entity.pdbx_description
1 polymer ?
#
loop_
_entity_poly.entity_id
_entity_poly.type
_entity_poly.pdbx_seq_one_letter_code
_entity_poly.pdbx_strand_id
1 'polypeptide(L)'
;QLKKLNSDKGIEEQAEAQFWLGRCYFEQALQTDNAISFDKAYKHFQAQLTQAEQLKKLNSDKGIEEQAEAQVWLGRCYLKQAKQNKGNIEQSKDYLSEAEEHFGEASKLVKKLNDESLKKQRIEKLARDFRELAFAKEDYESYFKSKQEHIRQKLSENINSRLKENIAAVLAVLSIDPIEFDKPLAHYTSPTVCEKLLGIGQKQANQENIVAGKMRMNSSVYMNDPYEGKSLYDLLGIQEPDLENLSEFSPYNAFFACFSSRVNDLNQFRLYGKVGNVEASGCCLVFNKRGNWIHEPDLDASFHRLNDQDGFTGSVVKETTAQRPSENLPLYQIAYIFYRDEYTQDKEYDVMFDNPNFGVRLKPISDNSKWHTVRKRQLKKALNALCRYWKNADWKKEEFQENKAALEYIRYLFKDHAFRDEEEFRLLQIEEIGSDKVQYCPDTNTAFLEYGNVCTRLDEVILGTNYERTADCRKVEVFRHLLKRKQPHIK
;
A
#
# COMPACT_ATOMS: atom_id res chain seq x y z
N GLN A 1 39.46 -10.67 -17.11
CA GLN A 1 40.08 -9.37 -17.44
C GLN A 1 40.06 -8.40 -16.25
N LEU A 2 38.99 -8.31 -15.45
CA LEU A 2 38.88 -7.40 -14.29
C LEU A 2 39.88 -7.71 -13.17
N LYS A 3 40.29 -8.98 -12.95
CA LYS A 3 41.25 -9.37 -11.91
C LYS A 3 42.66 -8.75 -12.07
N LYS A 4 42.96 -8.07 -13.17
CA LYS A 4 44.30 -7.47 -13.42
C LYS A 4 44.35 -5.95 -13.13
N LEU A 5 43.24 -5.31 -12.77
CA LEU A 5 43.20 -3.90 -12.46
C LEU A 5 43.20 -3.68 -10.94
N ASN A 6 44.40 -3.46 -10.38
CA ASN A 6 44.55 -3.03 -8.98
C ASN A 6 44.31 -1.53 -8.76
N SER A 7 43.56 -0.90 -9.63
CA SER A 7 43.14 0.49 -9.50
C SER A 7 41.81 0.57 -8.75
N ASP A 8 41.52 1.70 -8.09
CA ASP A 8 40.28 1.97 -7.40
C ASP A 8 39.06 1.61 -8.24
N LYS A 9 39.07 2.03 -9.51
CA LYS A 9 38.03 1.74 -10.50
C LYS A 9 37.88 0.25 -10.80
N GLY A 10 38.99 -0.48 -10.88
CA GLY A 10 38.94 -1.92 -11.15
C GLY A 10 38.37 -2.72 -9.98
N ILE A 11 38.64 -2.28 -8.75
CA ILE A 11 38.08 -2.91 -7.53
C ILE A 11 36.61 -2.57 -7.39
N GLU A 12 36.20 -1.33 -7.69
CA GLU A 12 34.80 -0.89 -7.70
C GLU A 12 33.98 -1.70 -8.72
N GLU A 13 34.45 -1.82 -9.97
CA GLU A 13 33.79 -2.62 -11.00
C GLU A 13 33.65 -4.10 -10.60
N GLN A 14 34.64 -4.66 -9.86
CA GLN A 14 34.56 -6.02 -9.33
C GLN A 14 33.49 -6.12 -8.23
N ALA A 15 33.44 -5.19 -7.31
CA ALA A 15 32.42 -5.15 -6.24
C ALA A 15 31.01 -5.06 -6.83
N GLU A 16 30.81 -4.17 -7.81
CA GLU A 16 29.54 -4.01 -8.52
C GLU A 16 29.14 -5.29 -9.28
N ALA A 17 30.09 -5.96 -9.94
CA ALA A 17 29.82 -7.22 -10.61
C ALA A 17 29.36 -8.32 -9.64
N GLN A 18 30.01 -8.41 -8.46
CA GLN A 18 29.57 -9.35 -7.40
C GLN A 18 28.19 -9.01 -6.86
N PHE A 19 27.91 -7.74 -6.65
CA PHE A 19 26.58 -7.25 -6.27
C PHE A 19 25.49 -7.71 -7.23
N TRP A 20 25.66 -7.47 -8.53
CA TRP A 20 24.67 -7.86 -9.54
C TRP A 20 24.49 -9.37 -9.65
N LEU A 21 25.57 -10.14 -9.56
CA LEU A 21 25.48 -11.60 -9.53
C LEU A 21 24.74 -12.09 -8.28
N GLY A 22 25.05 -11.53 -7.12
CA GLY A 22 24.34 -11.82 -5.88
C GLY A 22 22.85 -11.54 -6.00
N ARG A 23 22.48 -10.40 -6.56
CA ARG A 23 21.07 -10.06 -6.82
C ARG A 23 20.38 -11.02 -7.78
N CYS A 24 21.01 -11.39 -8.88
CA CYS A 24 20.43 -12.36 -9.81
C CYS A 24 20.11 -13.69 -9.12
N TYR A 25 21.04 -14.23 -8.31
CA TYR A 25 20.79 -15.46 -7.58
C TYR A 25 19.74 -15.30 -6.48
N PHE A 26 19.70 -14.15 -5.82
CA PHE A 26 18.69 -13.85 -4.81
C PHE A 26 17.29 -13.81 -5.41
N GLU A 27 17.10 -13.10 -6.54
CA GLU A 27 15.82 -13.06 -7.26
C GLU A 27 15.43 -14.45 -7.79
N GLN A 28 16.38 -15.21 -8.32
CA GLN A 28 16.14 -16.60 -8.72
C GLN A 28 15.68 -17.47 -7.54
N ALA A 29 16.30 -17.30 -6.38
CA ALA A 29 15.92 -18.02 -5.17
C ALA A 29 14.48 -17.70 -4.73
N LEU A 30 14.05 -16.43 -4.85
CA LEU A 30 12.69 -16.01 -4.55
C LEU A 30 11.65 -16.62 -5.51
N GLN A 31 12.00 -16.77 -6.79
CA GLN A 31 11.10 -17.32 -7.79
C GLN A 31 10.95 -18.84 -7.70
N THR A 32 12.03 -19.53 -7.38
CA THR A 32 12.10 -21.00 -7.41
C THR A 32 12.00 -21.66 -6.03
N ASP A 33 11.95 -20.86 -4.97
CA ASP A 33 11.99 -21.30 -3.57
C ASP A 33 13.20 -22.23 -3.28
N ASN A 34 14.35 -21.95 -3.89
CA ASN A 34 15.52 -22.83 -3.91
C ASN A 34 16.61 -22.33 -2.96
N ALA A 35 16.84 -23.07 -1.88
CA ALA A 35 17.88 -22.78 -0.88
C ALA A 35 19.30 -22.66 -1.48
N ILE A 36 19.65 -23.49 -2.48
CA ILE A 36 20.96 -23.46 -3.14
C ILE A 36 21.23 -22.10 -3.81
N SER A 37 20.20 -21.44 -4.30
CA SER A 37 20.34 -20.11 -4.92
C SER A 37 20.60 -19.02 -3.88
N PHE A 38 20.08 -19.14 -2.66
CA PHE A 38 20.42 -18.23 -1.55
C PHE A 38 21.88 -18.40 -1.12
N ASP A 39 22.41 -19.62 -1.06
CA ASP A 39 23.83 -19.86 -0.74
C ASP A 39 24.75 -19.24 -1.81
N LYS A 40 24.35 -19.29 -3.08
CA LYS A 40 25.14 -18.64 -4.14
C LYS A 40 25.06 -17.12 -4.01
N ALA A 41 23.89 -16.55 -3.76
CA ALA A 41 23.72 -15.12 -3.52
C ALA A 41 24.60 -14.66 -2.35
N TYR A 42 24.57 -15.38 -1.24
CA TYR A 42 25.38 -15.13 -0.05
C TYR A 42 26.88 -15.07 -0.39
N LYS A 43 27.43 -16.07 -1.12
CA LYS A 43 28.83 -16.09 -1.54
C LYS A 43 29.22 -14.87 -2.37
N HIS A 44 28.36 -14.40 -3.25
CA HIS A 44 28.62 -13.22 -4.05
C HIS A 44 28.63 -11.96 -3.19
N PHE A 45 27.71 -11.81 -2.22
CA PHE A 45 27.71 -10.66 -1.31
C PHE A 45 28.88 -10.68 -0.35
N GLN A 46 29.38 -11.86 0.09
CA GLN A 46 30.65 -11.97 0.83
C GLN A 46 31.83 -11.54 -0.02
N ALA A 47 31.87 -11.92 -1.29
CA ALA A 47 32.93 -11.49 -2.20
C ALA A 47 32.89 -9.97 -2.44
N GLN A 48 31.69 -9.36 -2.56
CA GLN A 48 31.53 -7.90 -2.60
C GLN A 48 32.09 -7.25 -1.34
N LEU A 49 31.75 -7.78 -0.17
CA LEU A 49 32.23 -7.25 1.11
C LEU A 49 33.76 -7.23 1.18
N THR A 50 34.41 -8.33 0.76
CA THR A 50 35.89 -8.44 0.72
C THR A 50 36.52 -7.42 -0.23
N GLN A 51 35.91 -7.16 -1.38
CA GLN A 51 36.39 -6.17 -2.34
C GLN A 51 36.16 -4.74 -1.83
N ALA A 52 35.02 -4.50 -1.18
CA ALA A 52 34.69 -3.20 -0.57
C ALA A 52 35.68 -2.86 0.58
N GLU A 53 36.18 -3.82 1.31
CA GLU A 53 37.28 -3.64 2.31
C GLU A 53 38.60 -3.16 1.67
N GLN A 54 38.91 -3.67 0.47
CA GLN A 54 40.07 -3.19 -0.28
C GLN A 54 39.82 -1.77 -0.84
N LEU A 55 38.63 -1.51 -1.39
CA LEU A 55 38.26 -0.21 -1.90
C LEU A 55 38.31 0.87 -0.83
N LYS A 56 37.89 0.55 0.40
CA LYS A 56 37.90 1.49 1.54
C LYS A 56 39.33 2.02 1.86
N LYS A 57 40.38 1.25 1.59
CA LYS A 57 41.76 1.69 1.78
C LYS A 57 42.18 2.74 0.73
N LEU A 58 41.53 2.76 -0.40
CA LEU A 58 41.82 3.62 -1.54
C LEU A 58 40.83 4.81 -1.61
N ASN A 59 39.54 4.54 -1.42
CA ASN A 59 38.47 5.51 -1.38
C ASN A 59 37.56 5.20 -0.19
N SER A 60 37.68 5.98 0.88
CA SER A 60 37.04 5.73 2.17
C SER A 60 35.51 5.70 2.07
N ASP A 61 34.87 6.69 1.43
CA ASP A 61 33.42 6.83 1.40
C ASP A 61 32.79 5.76 0.51
N LYS A 62 33.34 5.55 -0.68
CA LYS A 62 32.84 4.52 -1.61
C LYS A 62 32.99 3.12 -1.02
N GLY A 63 34.14 2.83 -0.40
CA GLY A 63 34.35 1.55 0.28
C GLY A 63 33.41 1.32 1.46
N ILE A 64 33.08 2.37 2.21
CA ILE A 64 32.09 2.30 3.31
C ILE A 64 30.69 2.02 2.74
N GLU A 65 30.31 2.70 1.64
CA GLU A 65 29.02 2.51 0.98
C GLU A 65 28.86 1.05 0.51
N GLU A 66 29.85 0.53 -0.23
CA GLU A 66 29.83 -0.84 -0.74
C GLU A 66 29.80 -1.89 0.39
N GLN A 67 30.55 -1.64 1.47
CA GLN A 67 30.50 -2.50 2.67
C GLN A 67 29.09 -2.51 3.29
N ALA A 68 28.49 -1.33 3.46
CA ALA A 68 27.16 -1.21 4.03
C ALA A 68 26.12 -1.94 3.16
N GLU A 69 26.20 -1.79 1.83
CA GLU A 69 25.30 -2.48 0.90
C GLU A 69 25.46 -4.00 0.93
N ALA A 70 26.70 -4.50 0.94
CA ALA A 70 26.96 -5.94 1.07
C ALA A 70 26.38 -6.51 2.37
N GLN A 71 26.56 -5.81 3.50
CA GLN A 71 25.98 -6.20 4.79
C GLN A 71 24.45 -6.24 4.75
N VAL A 72 23.78 -5.26 4.13
CA VAL A 72 22.33 -5.27 3.95
C VAL A 72 21.88 -6.52 3.20
N TRP A 73 22.55 -6.88 2.10
CA TRP A 73 22.15 -8.02 1.29
C TRP A 73 22.44 -9.37 1.97
N LEU A 74 23.53 -9.48 2.75
CA LEU A 74 23.78 -10.64 3.60
C LEU A 74 22.66 -10.81 4.63
N GLY A 75 22.26 -9.73 5.33
CA GLY A 75 21.13 -9.75 6.26
C GLY A 75 19.82 -10.18 5.58
N ARG A 76 19.54 -9.70 4.36
CA ARG A 76 18.37 -10.11 3.59
C ARG A 76 18.38 -11.58 3.20
N CYS A 77 19.55 -12.15 2.86
CA CYS A 77 19.68 -13.58 2.61
C CYS A 77 19.26 -14.39 3.83
N TYR A 78 19.79 -14.07 5.00
CA TYR A 78 19.43 -14.74 6.25
C TYR A 78 17.95 -14.57 6.62
N LEU A 79 17.42 -13.36 6.46
CA LEU A 79 16.00 -13.09 6.73
C LEU A 79 15.07 -13.94 5.84
N LYS A 80 15.42 -14.15 4.57
CA LYS A 80 14.63 -15.00 3.67
C LYS A 80 14.79 -16.49 4.01
N GLN A 81 16.00 -16.94 4.35
CA GLN A 81 16.24 -18.31 4.85
C GLN A 81 15.43 -18.58 6.13
N ALA A 82 15.37 -17.64 7.07
CA ALA A 82 14.53 -17.76 8.26
C ALA A 82 13.04 -17.96 7.91
N LYS A 83 12.53 -17.22 6.93
CA LYS A 83 11.15 -17.33 6.47
C LYS A 83 10.84 -18.67 5.78
N GLN A 84 11.80 -19.26 5.08
CA GLN A 84 11.67 -20.59 4.47
C GLN A 84 11.73 -21.72 5.51
N ASN A 85 12.51 -21.53 6.57
CA ASN A 85 12.72 -22.53 7.61
C ASN A 85 11.78 -22.40 8.82
N LYS A 86 10.58 -21.84 8.64
CA LYS A 86 9.60 -21.69 9.72
C LYS A 86 9.25 -22.97 10.47
N GLY A 87 9.38 -24.13 9.82
CA GLY A 87 9.18 -25.46 10.45
C GLY A 87 10.28 -25.87 11.45
N ASN A 88 11.48 -25.28 11.36
CA ASN A 88 12.58 -25.47 12.30
C ASN A 88 12.82 -24.17 13.07
N ILE A 89 12.18 -24.08 14.24
CA ILE A 89 12.16 -22.85 15.07
C ILE A 89 13.57 -22.43 15.50
N GLU A 90 14.45 -23.38 15.86
CA GLU A 90 15.80 -23.09 16.34
C GLU A 90 16.65 -22.51 15.19
N GLN A 91 16.69 -23.17 14.06
CA GLN A 91 17.41 -22.70 12.89
C GLN A 91 16.88 -21.36 12.37
N SER A 92 15.56 -21.16 12.41
CA SER A 92 14.96 -19.88 12.03
C SER A 92 15.40 -18.74 12.94
N LYS A 93 15.51 -18.98 14.26
CA LYS A 93 16.03 -17.99 15.22
C LYS A 93 17.50 -17.65 14.96
N ASP A 94 18.32 -18.64 14.65
CA ASP A 94 19.74 -18.42 14.32
C ASP A 94 19.85 -17.52 13.09
N TYR A 95 19.11 -17.80 12.02
CA TYR A 95 19.09 -16.94 10.84
C TYR A 95 18.58 -15.52 11.12
N LEU A 96 17.61 -15.34 12.00
CA LEU A 96 17.14 -14.00 12.39
C LEU A 96 18.18 -13.25 13.22
N SER A 97 19.00 -13.95 14.01
CA SER A 97 20.13 -13.37 14.76
C SER A 97 21.24 -12.90 13.81
N GLU A 98 21.60 -13.73 12.85
CA GLU A 98 22.58 -13.38 11.81
C GLU A 98 22.11 -12.17 10.97
N ALA A 99 20.82 -12.14 10.59
CA ALA A 99 20.25 -11.01 9.87
C ALA A 99 20.36 -9.72 10.69
N GLU A 100 20.09 -9.77 12.00
CA GLU A 100 20.23 -8.61 12.90
C GLU A 100 21.64 -8.10 12.99
N GLU A 101 22.63 -9.00 13.11
CA GLU A 101 24.04 -8.66 13.17
C GLU A 101 24.47 -7.92 11.89
N HIS A 102 24.15 -8.47 10.72
CA HIS A 102 24.46 -7.84 9.44
C HIS A 102 23.80 -6.48 9.26
N PHE A 103 22.52 -6.33 9.60
CA PHE A 103 21.86 -5.01 9.56
C PHE A 103 22.45 -4.03 10.57
N GLY A 104 22.88 -4.53 11.75
CA GLY A 104 23.58 -3.74 12.76
C GLY A 104 24.93 -3.21 12.25
N GLU A 105 25.72 -4.04 11.58
CA GLU A 105 26.97 -3.62 10.96
C GLU A 105 26.75 -2.62 9.82
N ALA A 106 25.75 -2.86 8.96
CA ALA A 106 25.36 -1.90 7.93
C ALA A 106 25.01 -0.53 8.55
N SER A 107 24.25 -0.52 9.65
CA SER A 107 23.87 0.73 10.35
C SER A 107 25.10 1.49 10.88
N LYS A 108 26.10 0.77 11.44
CA LYS A 108 27.35 1.39 11.91
C LYS A 108 28.14 2.00 10.76
N LEU A 109 28.16 1.33 9.59
CA LEU A 109 28.87 1.80 8.40
C LEU A 109 28.18 3.04 7.81
N VAL A 110 26.87 3.01 7.64
CA VAL A 110 26.09 4.12 7.09
C VAL A 110 26.27 5.40 7.92
N LYS A 111 26.36 5.28 9.25
CA LYS A 111 26.60 6.47 10.13
C LYS A 111 27.96 7.13 9.89
N LYS A 112 28.93 6.43 9.28
CA LYS A 112 30.28 6.93 8.97
C LYS A 112 30.38 7.60 7.61
N LEU A 113 29.33 7.58 6.79
CA LEU A 113 29.30 8.29 5.51
C LEU A 113 29.35 9.80 5.72
N ASN A 114 30.13 10.48 4.89
CA ASN A 114 30.27 11.94 4.93
C ASN A 114 29.16 12.65 4.14
N ASP A 115 28.65 12.03 3.08
CA ASP A 115 27.52 12.57 2.29
C ASP A 115 26.20 12.39 3.08
N GLU A 116 25.68 13.48 3.62
CA GLU A 116 24.44 13.49 4.42
C GLU A 116 23.21 13.11 3.61
N SER A 117 23.15 13.40 2.30
CA SER A 117 22.02 13.01 1.43
C SER A 117 22.01 11.49 1.22
N LEU A 118 23.15 10.93 0.85
CA LEU A 118 23.34 9.49 0.69
C LEU A 118 23.10 8.75 2.01
N LYS A 119 23.63 9.26 3.11
CA LYS A 119 23.43 8.75 4.46
C LYS A 119 21.95 8.68 4.83
N LYS A 120 21.19 9.74 4.61
CA LYS A 120 19.74 9.79 4.85
C LYS A 120 19.02 8.72 4.02
N GLN A 121 19.31 8.62 2.73
CA GLN A 121 18.70 7.62 1.85
C GLN A 121 19.00 6.18 2.31
N ARG A 122 20.26 5.90 2.73
CA ARG A 122 20.66 4.57 3.22
C ARG A 122 20.01 4.24 4.57
N ILE A 123 19.86 5.20 5.47
CA ILE A 123 19.13 5.04 6.74
C ILE A 123 17.67 4.66 6.48
N GLU A 124 16.99 5.35 5.56
CA GLU A 124 15.59 5.05 5.22
C GLU A 124 15.43 3.61 4.68
N LYS A 125 16.32 3.19 3.77
CA LYS A 125 16.31 1.82 3.25
C LYS A 125 16.56 0.78 4.34
N LEU A 126 17.52 1.03 5.21
CA LEU A 126 17.89 0.11 6.30
C LEU A 126 16.77 0.04 7.36
N ALA A 127 16.06 1.12 7.62
CA ALA A 127 14.91 1.13 8.52
C ALA A 127 13.81 0.17 8.04
N ARG A 128 13.65 0.02 6.73
CA ARG A 128 12.74 -0.98 6.14
C ARG A 128 13.18 -2.41 6.46
N ASP A 129 14.48 -2.71 6.28
CA ASP A 129 15.03 -4.04 6.57
C ASP A 129 14.86 -4.39 8.06
N PHE A 130 15.08 -3.44 8.96
CA PHE A 130 14.83 -3.62 10.40
C PHE A 130 13.34 -3.84 10.71
N ARG A 131 12.42 -3.16 10.01
CA ARG A 131 10.98 -3.42 10.15
C ARG A 131 10.63 -4.85 9.73
N GLU A 132 11.15 -5.30 8.59
CA GLU A 132 10.93 -6.67 8.11
C GLU A 132 11.49 -7.72 9.08
N LEU A 133 12.65 -7.46 9.66
CA LEU A 133 13.25 -8.29 10.71
C LEU A 133 12.40 -8.33 11.98
N ALA A 134 11.95 -7.18 12.48
CA ALA A 134 11.09 -7.09 13.66
C ALA A 134 9.80 -7.90 13.46
N PHE A 135 9.17 -7.76 12.28
CA PHE A 135 7.99 -8.55 11.93
C PHE A 135 8.26 -10.06 11.90
N ALA A 136 9.41 -10.48 11.33
CA ALA A 136 9.82 -11.88 11.30
C ALA A 136 10.13 -12.45 12.69
N LYS A 137 10.64 -11.62 13.60
CA LYS A 137 10.86 -11.95 15.02
C LYS A 137 9.59 -11.94 15.87
N GLU A 138 8.45 -11.62 15.29
CA GLU A 138 7.17 -11.39 15.97
C GLU A 138 7.24 -10.24 17.01
N ASP A 139 8.20 -9.34 16.90
CA ASP A 139 8.26 -8.09 17.67
C ASP A 139 7.39 -7.02 17.00
N TYR A 140 6.07 -7.23 17.09
CA TYR A 140 5.08 -6.38 16.44
C TYR A 140 4.98 -4.98 17.04
N GLU A 141 5.43 -4.78 18.27
CA GLU A 141 5.46 -3.44 18.87
C GLU A 141 6.56 -2.58 18.24
N SER A 142 7.78 -3.10 18.12
CA SER A 142 8.88 -2.42 17.45
C SER A 142 8.59 -2.20 15.97
N TYR A 143 8.00 -3.19 15.30
CA TYR A 143 7.54 -3.07 13.92
C TYR A 143 6.55 -1.90 13.76
N PHE A 144 5.49 -1.89 14.57
CA PHE A 144 4.46 -0.85 14.53
C PHE A 144 5.05 0.54 14.78
N LYS A 145 5.86 0.67 15.83
CA LYS A 145 6.50 1.95 16.20
C LYS A 145 7.37 2.49 15.07
N SER A 146 8.15 1.63 14.43
CA SER A 146 9.00 2.02 13.29
C SER A 146 8.17 2.40 12.07
N LYS A 147 7.07 1.68 11.77
CA LYS A 147 6.13 2.01 10.70
C LYS A 147 5.44 3.34 10.96
N GLN A 148 4.93 3.56 12.16
CA GLN A 148 4.30 4.82 12.58
C GLN A 148 5.25 6.01 12.46
N GLU A 149 6.49 5.88 12.91
CA GLU A 149 7.49 6.95 12.82
C GLU A 149 7.84 7.29 11.37
N HIS A 150 8.03 6.28 10.52
CA HIS A 150 8.24 6.49 9.09
C HIS A 150 7.08 7.27 8.44
N ILE A 151 5.84 6.88 8.75
CA ILE A 151 4.64 7.56 8.28
C ILE A 151 4.57 8.99 8.82
N ARG A 152 4.85 9.19 10.11
CA ARG A 152 4.83 10.50 10.75
C ARG A 152 5.76 11.50 10.06
N GLN A 153 6.94 11.05 9.62
CA GLN A 153 7.91 11.87 8.90
C GLN A 153 7.46 12.29 7.49
N LYS A 154 6.50 11.57 6.91
CA LYS A 154 5.94 11.85 5.56
C LYS A 154 4.69 12.73 5.59
N LEU A 155 4.10 12.98 6.74
CA LEU A 155 2.97 13.89 6.88
C LEU A 155 3.45 15.35 6.94
N SER A 156 2.60 16.29 6.51
CA SER A 156 2.90 17.72 6.52
C SER A 156 3.40 18.19 7.89
N GLU A 157 4.40 19.07 7.88
CA GLU A 157 4.97 19.67 9.10
C GLU A 157 4.01 20.66 9.78
N ASN A 158 3.02 21.17 9.05
CA ASN A 158 2.04 22.13 9.55
C ASN A 158 0.99 21.50 10.47
N ILE A 159 0.89 20.17 10.53
CA ILE A 159 -0.05 19.47 11.39
C ILE A 159 0.41 19.54 12.86
N ASN A 160 -0.52 19.90 13.77
CA ASN A 160 -0.24 19.83 15.21
C ASN A 160 0.40 18.50 15.60
N SER A 161 1.49 18.53 16.37
CA SER A 161 2.32 17.36 16.67
C SER A 161 1.54 16.18 17.27
N ARG A 162 0.57 16.44 18.19
CA ARG A 162 -0.26 15.38 18.79
C ARG A 162 -1.23 14.77 17.78
N LEU A 163 -1.81 15.62 16.93
CA LEU A 163 -2.71 15.19 15.87
C LEU A 163 -1.93 14.37 14.83
N LYS A 164 -0.77 14.84 14.41
CA LYS A 164 0.15 14.17 13.48
C LYS A 164 0.54 12.77 13.96
N GLU A 165 0.86 12.63 15.25
CA GLU A 165 1.20 11.32 15.84
C GLU A 165 0.03 10.32 15.78
N ASN A 166 -1.19 10.78 16.10
CA ASN A 166 -2.37 9.89 16.09
C ASN A 166 -2.83 9.56 14.67
N ILE A 167 -2.76 10.49 13.73
CA ILE A 167 -3.01 10.23 12.31
C ILE A 167 -2.00 9.20 11.77
N ALA A 168 -0.71 9.38 12.08
CA ALA A 168 0.32 8.42 11.70
C ALA A 168 0.07 7.03 12.28
N ALA A 169 -0.44 6.93 13.52
CA ALA A 169 -0.80 5.66 14.13
C ALA A 169 -1.99 4.99 13.43
N VAL A 170 -3.03 5.74 13.06
CA VAL A 170 -4.16 5.23 12.27
C VAL A 170 -3.68 4.72 10.91
N LEU A 171 -2.89 5.52 10.20
CA LEU A 171 -2.32 5.14 8.91
C LEU A 171 -1.40 3.91 9.02
N ALA A 172 -0.61 3.79 10.09
CA ALA A 172 0.25 2.61 10.33
C ALA A 172 -0.56 1.33 10.54
N VAL A 173 -1.77 1.43 11.09
CA VAL A 173 -2.68 0.28 11.22
C VAL A 173 -3.38 -0.04 9.91
N LEU A 174 -3.87 0.98 9.19
CA LEU A 174 -4.77 0.78 8.05
C LEU A 174 -4.04 0.67 6.71
N SER A 175 -2.84 1.25 6.56
CA SER A 175 -2.00 0.98 5.38
C SER A 175 -1.42 -0.43 5.44
N ILE A 176 -1.42 -1.12 4.30
CA ILE A 176 -1.00 -2.52 4.20
C ILE A 176 0.42 -2.59 3.67
N ASP A 177 1.32 -3.16 4.45
CA ASP A 177 2.66 -3.53 4.00
C ASP A 177 2.59 -4.94 3.37
N PRO A 178 3.31 -5.22 2.27
CA PRO A 178 3.34 -6.53 1.64
C PRO A 178 3.68 -7.70 2.58
N ILE A 179 4.45 -7.44 3.64
CA ILE A 179 4.81 -8.48 4.62
C ILE A 179 3.69 -8.85 5.60
N GLU A 180 2.69 -7.97 5.74
CA GLU A 180 1.56 -8.15 6.66
C GLU A 180 0.41 -8.93 6.02
N PHE A 181 0.38 -8.99 4.68
CA PHE A 181 -0.79 -9.38 3.92
C PHE A 181 -0.57 -10.70 3.16
N ASP A 182 -1.50 -11.63 3.28
CA ASP A 182 -1.40 -12.95 2.68
C ASP A 182 -2.64 -13.40 1.91
N LYS A 183 -3.66 -12.54 1.76
CA LYS A 183 -4.93 -12.86 1.12
C LYS A 183 -5.01 -12.37 -0.33
N PRO A 184 -5.68 -13.10 -1.24
CA PRO A 184 -6.02 -12.55 -2.55
C PRO A 184 -7.05 -11.42 -2.39
N LEU A 185 -7.07 -10.49 -3.33
CA LEU A 185 -8.09 -9.45 -3.39
C LEU A 185 -8.90 -9.56 -4.67
N ALA A 186 -10.16 -9.20 -4.59
CA ALA A 186 -11.10 -9.21 -5.69
C ALA A 186 -11.54 -7.79 -6.05
N HIS A 187 -11.64 -7.50 -7.34
CA HIS A 187 -12.31 -6.31 -7.85
C HIS A 187 -13.49 -6.75 -8.71
N TYR A 188 -14.69 -6.35 -8.31
CA TYR A 188 -15.92 -6.68 -9.02
C TYR A 188 -16.26 -5.59 -10.01
N THR A 189 -16.62 -5.97 -11.24
CA THR A 189 -16.86 -5.01 -12.30
C THR A 189 -17.82 -5.56 -13.37
N SER A 190 -18.28 -4.68 -14.26
CA SER A 190 -19.09 -5.10 -15.41
C SER A 190 -18.26 -5.85 -16.45
N PRO A 191 -18.89 -6.69 -17.31
CA PRO A 191 -18.21 -7.39 -18.39
C PRO A 191 -17.46 -6.44 -19.34
N THR A 192 -18.09 -5.32 -19.68
CA THR A 192 -17.49 -4.32 -20.58
C THR A 192 -16.20 -3.72 -19.99
N VAL A 193 -16.19 -3.38 -18.70
CA VAL A 193 -15.01 -2.87 -18.02
C VAL A 193 -13.94 -3.96 -17.90
N CYS A 194 -14.34 -5.18 -17.57
CA CYS A 194 -13.44 -6.34 -17.52
C CYS A 194 -12.73 -6.54 -18.87
N GLU A 195 -13.45 -6.55 -19.99
CA GLU A 195 -12.88 -6.69 -21.33
C GLU A 195 -11.92 -5.54 -21.68
N LYS A 196 -12.27 -4.29 -21.31
CA LYS A 196 -11.38 -3.14 -21.51
C LYS A 196 -10.07 -3.30 -20.72
N LEU A 197 -10.15 -3.68 -19.44
CA LEU A 197 -8.98 -3.88 -18.59
C LEU A 197 -8.06 -4.99 -19.12
N LEU A 198 -8.63 -6.06 -19.66
CA LEU A 198 -7.90 -7.22 -20.20
C LEU A 198 -7.38 -7.02 -21.63
N GLY A 199 -7.81 -5.98 -22.34
CA GLY A 199 -7.47 -5.73 -23.75
C GLY A 199 -8.10 -6.77 -24.69
N ILE A 200 -9.26 -7.34 -24.35
CA ILE A 200 -10.00 -8.32 -25.17
C ILE A 200 -11.29 -7.78 -25.76
N GLY A 201 -11.59 -6.50 -25.52
CA GLY A 201 -12.77 -5.82 -26.05
C GLY A 201 -12.76 -5.67 -27.58
N GLN A 202 -13.79 -5.04 -28.13
CA GLN A 202 -13.86 -4.77 -29.58
C GLN A 202 -12.86 -3.69 -29.99
N LYS A 203 -12.26 -3.86 -31.18
CA LYS A 203 -11.44 -2.82 -31.81
C LYS A 203 -12.32 -1.60 -32.08
N GLN A 204 -11.88 -0.43 -31.65
CA GLN A 204 -12.45 0.83 -32.15
C GLN A 204 -11.91 1.06 -33.59
N ALA A 205 -12.69 1.70 -34.43
CA ALA A 205 -12.47 1.80 -35.88
C ALA A 205 -11.09 2.34 -36.30
N ASN A 206 -10.38 3.04 -35.39
CA ASN A 206 -9.09 3.68 -35.64
C ASN A 206 -7.91 3.10 -34.85
N GLN A 207 -8.08 1.93 -34.22
CA GLN A 207 -6.99 1.30 -33.45
C GLN A 207 -6.47 0.03 -34.12
N GLU A 208 -5.19 -0.01 -34.44
CA GLU A 208 -4.54 -1.20 -35.01
C GLU A 208 -4.48 -2.38 -34.03
N ASN A 209 -4.32 -2.10 -32.73
CA ASN A 209 -4.26 -3.10 -31.68
C ASN A 209 -5.12 -2.71 -30.46
N ILE A 210 -5.83 -3.69 -29.88
CA ILE A 210 -6.49 -3.51 -28.59
C ILE A 210 -5.43 -3.63 -27.51
N VAL A 211 -5.19 -2.53 -26.79
CA VAL A 211 -4.29 -2.48 -25.65
C VAL A 211 -5.13 -2.63 -24.38
N ALA A 212 -4.60 -3.33 -23.37
CA ALA A 212 -5.24 -3.39 -22.07
C ALA A 212 -5.39 -1.98 -21.46
N GLY A 213 -6.59 -1.66 -21.00
CA GLY A 213 -6.90 -0.38 -20.41
C GLY A 213 -6.27 -0.22 -19.03
N LYS A 214 -6.11 1.03 -18.60
CA LYS A 214 -5.71 1.35 -17.24
C LYS A 214 -6.90 1.22 -16.30
N MET A 215 -6.65 0.79 -15.06
CA MET A 215 -7.64 0.82 -14.00
C MET A 215 -7.96 2.27 -13.62
N ARG A 216 -9.23 2.54 -13.31
CA ARG A 216 -9.68 3.86 -12.90
C ARG A 216 -9.88 3.91 -11.40
N MET A 217 -9.52 5.03 -10.81
CA MET A 217 -9.84 5.40 -9.44
C MET A 217 -10.94 6.46 -9.51
N ASN A 218 -12.13 6.12 -9.08
CA ASN A 218 -13.28 7.03 -9.16
C ASN A 218 -13.27 8.01 -7.99
N SER A 219 -13.82 9.19 -8.23
CA SER A 219 -13.99 10.20 -7.19
C SER A 219 -14.98 9.72 -6.12
N SER A 220 -14.73 10.07 -4.87
CA SER A 220 -15.57 9.73 -3.71
C SER A 220 -17.01 10.18 -3.83
N VAL A 221 -17.28 11.26 -4.57
CA VAL A 221 -18.64 11.78 -4.77
C VAL A 221 -19.55 10.87 -5.60
N TYR A 222 -18.99 9.86 -6.27
CA TYR A 222 -19.73 8.86 -7.06
C TYR A 222 -19.84 7.51 -6.38
N MET A 223 -19.48 7.42 -5.10
CA MET A 223 -19.57 6.16 -4.35
C MET A 223 -21.00 5.87 -3.89
N ASN A 224 -21.28 4.59 -3.64
CA ASN A 224 -22.60 4.15 -3.19
C ASN A 224 -22.94 4.59 -1.76
N ASP A 225 -21.94 4.91 -0.96
CA ASP A 225 -22.11 5.38 0.40
C ASP A 225 -22.28 6.91 0.42
N PRO A 226 -23.45 7.44 0.73
CA PRO A 226 -23.68 8.89 0.81
C PRO A 226 -22.94 9.54 1.99
N TYR A 227 -22.47 8.71 2.96
CA TYR A 227 -21.67 9.14 4.10
C TYR A 227 -20.17 8.91 3.91
N GLU A 228 -19.73 8.68 2.67
CA GLU A 228 -18.32 8.43 2.38
C GLU A 228 -17.43 9.56 2.92
N GLY A 229 -16.48 9.19 3.78
CA GLY A 229 -15.56 10.11 4.46
C GLY A 229 -16.18 10.94 5.61
N LYS A 230 -17.46 10.71 5.99
CA LYS A 230 -18.17 11.43 7.07
C LYS A 230 -18.21 10.63 8.38
N SER A 231 -18.24 9.31 8.32
CA SER A 231 -18.38 8.43 9.48
C SER A 231 -17.32 8.68 10.57
N LEU A 232 -16.11 9.11 10.19
CA LEU A 232 -15.07 9.47 11.16
C LEU A 232 -15.43 10.73 11.96
N TYR A 233 -16.06 11.73 11.34
CA TYR A 233 -16.45 12.96 12.03
C TYR A 233 -17.49 12.68 13.12
N ASP A 234 -18.47 11.81 12.86
CA ASP A 234 -19.45 11.38 13.84
C ASP A 234 -18.76 10.72 15.06
N LEU A 235 -17.83 9.80 14.80
CA LEU A 235 -17.03 9.16 15.85
C LEU A 235 -16.26 10.17 16.71
N LEU A 236 -15.70 11.21 16.08
CA LEU A 236 -14.91 12.25 16.75
C LEU A 236 -15.78 13.31 17.43
N GLY A 237 -17.11 13.30 17.20
CA GLY A 237 -18.05 14.29 17.71
C GLY A 237 -17.86 15.66 17.03
N ILE A 238 -17.36 15.68 15.82
CA ILE A 238 -17.20 16.88 15.00
C ILE A 238 -18.54 17.12 14.30
N GLN A 239 -19.27 18.13 14.76
CA GLN A 239 -20.46 18.58 14.04
C GLN A 239 -19.99 19.39 12.84
N GLU A 240 -20.33 18.94 11.63
CA GLU A 240 -20.26 19.81 10.48
C GLU A 240 -21.52 20.69 10.45
N PRO A 241 -21.38 22.00 10.63
CA PRO A 241 -22.48 22.88 10.31
C PRO A 241 -22.71 22.74 8.80
N ASP A 242 -23.85 22.16 8.43
CA ASP A 242 -24.38 22.05 7.08
C ASP A 242 -23.42 21.41 6.06
N LEU A 243 -23.39 20.06 6.05
CA LEU A 243 -22.96 19.30 4.88
C LEU A 243 -23.78 19.65 3.60
N GLU A 244 -24.89 20.36 3.76
CA GLU A 244 -25.71 20.89 2.66
C GLU A 244 -25.16 22.20 2.07
N ASN A 245 -24.34 22.96 2.81
CA ASN A 245 -23.62 24.09 2.25
C ASN A 245 -22.33 23.65 1.55
N LEU A 246 -22.49 22.88 0.49
CA LEU A 246 -21.43 22.51 -0.46
C LEU A 246 -20.86 23.71 -1.24
N SER A 247 -21.18 24.94 -0.87
CA SER A 247 -20.67 26.16 -1.50
C SER A 247 -19.20 26.45 -1.18
N GLU A 248 -18.65 25.85 -0.12
CA GLU A 248 -17.21 25.82 0.14
C GLU A 248 -16.67 24.42 -0.18
N PHE A 249 -16.59 24.11 -1.47
CA PHE A 249 -15.92 22.87 -1.91
C PHE A 249 -14.51 22.85 -1.32
N SER A 250 -14.19 21.78 -0.58
CA SER A 250 -12.79 21.43 -0.46
C SER A 250 -12.23 21.31 -1.88
N PRO A 251 -11.16 22.03 -2.23
CA PRO A 251 -10.57 21.91 -3.56
C PRO A 251 -10.11 20.48 -3.83
N TYR A 252 -9.98 19.68 -2.76
CA TYR A 252 -9.51 18.31 -2.80
C TYR A 252 -10.65 17.32 -2.80
N ASN A 253 -10.47 16.27 -3.60
CA ASN A 253 -11.35 15.12 -3.61
C ASN A 253 -10.53 13.84 -3.45
N ALA A 254 -11.10 12.84 -2.82
CA ALA A 254 -10.52 11.52 -2.77
C ALA A 254 -10.90 10.73 -4.02
N PHE A 255 -9.91 10.09 -4.61
CA PHE A 255 -10.07 9.14 -5.70
C PHE A 255 -9.59 7.77 -5.25
N PHE A 256 -10.40 6.73 -5.45
CA PHE A 256 -10.00 5.39 -5.04
C PHE A 256 -10.53 4.28 -5.94
N ALA A 257 -9.75 3.20 -5.98
CA ALA A 257 -10.14 1.93 -6.52
C ALA A 257 -10.35 0.95 -5.37
N CYS A 258 -11.52 0.30 -5.35
CA CYS A 258 -11.96 -0.57 -4.27
C CYS A 258 -11.73 -2.04 -4.62
N PHE A 259 -11.30 -2.78 -3.61
CA PHE A 259 -11.09 -4.23 -3.65
C PHE A 259 -11.77 -4.85 -2.43
N SER A 260 -12.05 -6.14 -2.50
CA SER A 260 -12.60 -6.91 -1.40
C SER A 260 -11.73 -8.14 -1.10
N SER A 261 -11.63 -8.55 0.16
CA SER A 261 -11.06 -9.85 0.50
C SER A 261 -12.00 -11.02 0.21
N ARG A 262 -13.26 -10.73 -0.14
CA ARG A 262 -14.27 -11.71 -0.51
C ARG A 262 -14.16 -12.07 -1.99
N VAL A 263 -13.39 -13.09 -2.30
CA VAL A 263 -13.26 -13.62 -3.66
C VAL A 263 -14.43 -14.53 -3.96
N ASN A 264 -15.02 -14.39 -5.16
CA ASN A 264 -16.17 -15.19 -5.62
C ASN A 264 -17.39 -15.12 -4.69
N ASP A 265 -17.68 -13.96 -4.15
CA ASP A 265 -18.80 -13.74 -3.23
C ASP A 265 -20.05 -13.27 -3.98
N LEU A 266 -21.18 -13.93 -3.73
CA LEU A 266 -22.44 -13.65 -4.42
C LEU A 266 -22.98 -12.24 -4.09
N ASN A 267 -22.81 -11.76 -2.85
CA ASN A 267 -23.27 -10.43 -2.46
C ASN A 267 -22.45 -9.35 -3.18
N GLN A 268 -21.14 -9.56 -3.31
CA GLN A 268 -20.28 -8.66 -4.07
C GLN A 268 -20.65 -8.64 -5.55
N PHE A 269 -20.98 -9.79 -6.16
CA PHE A 269 -21.50 -9.84 -7.52
C PHE A 269 -22.83 -9.11 -7.68
N ARG A 270 -23.73 -9.19 -6.70
CA ARG A 270 -25.02 -8.51 -6.73
C ARG A 270 -24.87 -7.00 -6.63
N LEU A 271 -23.95 -6.52 -5.82
CA LEU A 271 -23.74 -5.09 -5.60
C LEU A 271 -22.93 -4.46 -6.73
N TYR A 272 -21.82 -5.06 -7.12
CA TYR A 272 -20.79 -4.45 -7.96
C TYR A 272 -20.55 -5.16 -9.29
N GLY A 273 -20.86 -6.45 -9.39
CA GLY A 273 -20.72 -7.26 -10.60
C GLY A 273 -22.05 -7.42 -11.33
N LYS A 274 -22.69 -6.31 -11.75
CA LYS A 274 -23.99 -6.35 -12.44
C LYS A 274 -24.03 -5.46 -13.67
N VAL A 275 -24.94 -5.76 -14.58
CA VAL A 275 -25.25 -4.94 -15.75
C VAL A 275 -26.76 -4.64 -15.72
N GLY A 276 -27.09 -3.38 -15.63
CA GLY A 276 -28.50 -2.94 -15.45
C GLY A 276 -29.15 -3.62 -14.25
N ASN A 277 -30.26 -4.30 -14.47
CA ASN A 277 -31.02 -5.00 -13.41
C ASN A 277 -30.66 -6.51 -13.31
N VAL A 278 -29.63 -6.98 -14.04
CA VAL A 278 -29.23 -8.39 -13.99
C VAL A 278 -28.13 -8.57 -12.96
N GLU A 279 -28.50 -9.06 -11.78
CA GLU A 279 -27.55 -9.37 -10.71
C GLU A 279 -26.59 -10.48 -11.11
N ALA A 280 -25.36 -10.45 -10.57
CA ALA A 280 -24.32 -11.44 -10.79
C ALA A 280 -24.03 -11.72 -12.28
N SER A 281 -24.14 -10.69 -13.13
CA SER A 281 -23.81 -10.75 -14.56
C SER A 281 -22.42 -10.22 -14.90
N GLY A 282 -21.69 -9.72 -13.91
CA GLY A 282 -20.36 -9.14 -14.07
C GLY A 282 -19.22 -10.13 -13.90
N CYS A 283 -18.05 -9.56 -13.63
CA CYS A 283 -16.79 -10.29 -13.45
C CYS A 283 -16.17 -9.95 -12.11
N CYS A 284 -15.48 -10.93 -11.53
CA CYS A 284 -14.60 -10.76 -10.37
C CYS A 284 -13.15 -10.95 -10.86
N LEU A 285 -12.36 -9.91 -10.79
CA LEU A 285 -10.94 -9.90 -11.10
C LEU A 285 -10.16 -10.26 -9.83
N VAL A 286 -9.42 -11.35 -9.82
CA VAL A 286 -8.66 -11.83 -8.66
C VAL A 286 -7.21 -11.40 -8.80
N PHE A 287 -6.78 -10.55 -7.87
CA PHE A 287 -5.43 -10.02 -7.79
C PHE A 287 -4.53 -10.95 -7.00
N ASN A 288 -3.35 -11.24 -7.54
CA ASN A 288 -2.42 -12.16 -6.93
C ASN A 288 -1.64 -11.52 -5.78
N LYS A 289 -1.17 -12.39 -4.87
CA LYS A 289 -0.27 -12.01 -3.78
C LYS A 289 1.16 -11.73 -4.27
N ARG A 290 1.54 -12.25 -5.44
CA ARG A 290 2.93 -12.32 -5.92
C ARG A 290 3.32 -11.14 -6.80
N GLY A 291 2.37 -10.38 -7.26
CA GLY A 291 2.53 -9.41 -8.34
C GLY A 291 3.21 -8.10 -7.98
N ASN A 292 3.79 -7.94 -6.81
CA ASN A 292 4.43 -6.69 -6.34
C ASN A 292 3.56 -5.43 -6.56
N TRP A 293 2.25 -5.59 -6.55
CA TRP A 293 1.30 -4.50 -6.74
C TRP A 293 0.90 -3.82 -5.44
N ILE A 294 1.12 -4.51 -4.31
CA ILE A 294 1.04 -3.93 -2.98
C ILE A 294 2.44 -3.43 -2.67
N HIS A 295 2.60 -2.13 -2.57
CA HIS A 295 3.86 -1.49 -2.27
C HIS A 295 3.94 -1.14 -0.79
N GLU A 296 5.17 -0.99 -0.30
CA GLU A 296 5.39 -0.35 0.99
C GLU A 296 4.68 1.01 0.98
N PRO A 297 3.94 1.36 2.06
CA PRO A 297 3.17 2.59 2.09
C PRO A 297 4.02 3.82 1.78
N ASP A 298 3.96 4.30 0.55
CA ASP A 298 4.48 5.60 0.16
C ASP A 298 3.34 6.63 0.20
N LEU A 299 3.21 7.26 1.35
CA LEU A 299 2.16 8.25 1.61
C LEU A 299 2.23 9.47 0.68
N ASP A 300 3.43 9.80 0.18
CA ASP A 300 3.56 10.89 -0.78
C ASP A 300 2.80 10.57 -2.09
N ALA A 301 2.67 9.30 -2.46
CA ALA A 301 1.87 8.93 -3.62
C ALA A 301 0.36 9.19 -3.41
N SER A 302 -0.14 8.98 -2.19
CA SER A 302 -1.56 9.22 -1.85
C SER A 302 -1.87 10.67 -1.49
N PHE A 303 -0.93 11.36 -0.82
CA PHE A 303 -1.19 12.61 -0.11
C PHE A 303 -0.27 13.76 -0.52
N HIS A 304 0.40 13.69 -1.69
CA HIS A 304 1.32 14.74 -2.13
C HIS A 304 0.68 16.13 -2.14
N ARG A 305 -0.60 16.23 -2.51
CA ARG A 305 -1.32 17.52 -2.50
C ARG A 305 -1.53 18.08 -1.10
N LEU A 306 -1.72 17.23 -0.10
CA LEU A 306 -1.82 17.66 1.30
C LEU A 306 -0.46 18.01 1.90
N ASN A 307 0.62 17.40 1.40
CA ASN A 307 1.99 17.62 1.88
C ASN A 307 2.65 18.86 1.24
N ASP A 308 2.31 19.18 -0.03
CA ASP A 308 2.94 20.27 -0.79
C ASP A 308 2.36 21.66 -0.46
N GLN A 309 1.44 21.76 0.50
CA GLN A 309 0.87 23.05 0.89
C GLN A 309 1.73 23.75 1.92
N ASP A 310 2.20 24.96 1.57
CA ASP A 310 2.67 25.96 2.51
C ASP A 310 1.46 26.61 3.23
N GLY A 311 0.89 25.87 4.16
CA GLY A 311 -0.30 26.29 4.91
C GLY A 311 -1.57 26.30 4.07
N PHE A 312 -2.73 26.09 4.71
CA PHE A 312 -4.08 26.06 4.11
C PHE A 312 -4.53 27.39 3.47
N THR A 313 -3.63 28.28 3.12
CA THR A 313 -3.89 29.63 2.61
C THR A 313 -4.09 29.72 1.09
N GLY A 314 -4.30 28.60 0.40
CA GLY A 314 -4.78 28.61 -0.99
C GLY A 314 -3.81 29.15 -2.04
N SER A 315 -2.55 29.36 -1.73
CA SER A 315 -1.55 29.73 -2.73
C SER A 315 -0.94 28.47 -3.36
N VAL A 316 -1.28 28.27 -4.62
CA VAL A 316 -0.72 27.20 -5.46
C VAL A 316 0.80 27.37 -5.53
N VAL A 317 1.54 26.49 -4.85
CA VAL A 317 2.98 26.37 -5.06
C VAL A 317 3.20 25.83 -6.46
N LYS A 318 4.02 26.52 -7.27
CA LYS A 318 4.36 26.13 -8.64
C LYS A 318 4.78 24.66 -8.68
N GLU A 319 4.10 23.90 -9.51
CA GLU A 319 4.36 22.50 -9.77
C GLU A 319 5.87 22.26 -10.03
N THR A 320 6.52 21.56 -9.12
CA THR A 320 7.71 20.81 -9.50
C THR A 320 7.22 19.60 -10.29
N THR A 321 7.35 19.69 -11.60
CA THR A 321 6.85 18.77 -12.62
C THR A 321 7.50 17.38 -12.63
N ALA A 322 7.82 16.81 -11.51
CA ALA A 322 8.10 15.39 -11.44
C ALA A 322 6.75 14.65 -11.39
N GLN A 323 6.27 14.22 -12.56
CA GLN A 323 5.18 13.25 -12.67
C GLN A 323 5.57 12.01 -11.86
N ARG A 324 5.15 11.96 -10.58
CA ARG A 324 5.30 10.73 -9.79
C ARG A 324 4.38 9.68 -10.40
N PRO A 325 4.89 8.48 -10.71
CA PRO A 325 4.06 7.45 -11.30
C PRO A 325 2.93 7.09 -10.34
N SER A 326 1.69 7.15 -10.81
CA SER A 326 0.49 6.72 -10.08
C SER A 326 0.50 5.21 -9.75
N GLU A 327 1.52 4.48 -10.19
CA GLU A 327 1.58 3.02 -10.14
C GLU A 327 2.01 2.44 -8.79
N ASN A 328 2.45 3.28 -7.84
CA ASN A 328 2.99 2.86 -6.54
C ASN A 328 2.15 3.33 -5.35
N LEU A 329 0.84 3.41 -5.54
CA LEU A 329 -0.05 3.79 -4.45
C LEU A 329 -0.08 2.72 -3.36
N PRO A 330 -0.05 3.12 -2.08
CA PRO A 330 -0.25 2.20 -0.97
C PRO A 330 -1.69 1.66 -0.97
N LEU A 331 -1.84 0.44 -0.49
CA LEU A 331 -3.13 -0.18 -0.24
C LEU A 331 -3.55 0.09 1.20
N TYR A 332 -4.82 0.45 1.40
CA TYR A 332 -5.41 0.68 2.72
C TYR A 332 -6.55 -0.29 2.98
N GLN A 333 -6.64 -0.79 4.20
CA GLN A 333 -7.82 -1.50 4.68
C GLN A 333 -8.83 -0.51 5.24
N ILE A 334 -10.12 -0.74 4.97
CA ILE A 334 -11.21 0.04 5.53
C ILE A 334 -11.62 -0.52 6.89
N ALA A 335 -11.83 0.39 7.85
CA ALA A 335 -12.38 0.09 9.15
C ALA A 335 -13.84 0.58 9.23
N TYR A 336 -14.72 -0.20 9.85
CA TYR A 336 -16.16 0.08 9.84
C TYR A 336 -16.61 0.59 11.20
N ILE A 337 -17.22 1.79 11.24
CA ILE A 337 -17.73 2.42 12.45
C ILE A 337 -19.17 1.97 12.67
N PHE A 338 -19.51 1.60 13.89
CA PHE A 338 -20.85 1.21 14.29
C PHE A 338 -21.29 1.89 15.58
N TYR A 339 -22.61 2.08 15.73
CA TYR A 339 -23.24 2.51 16.97
C TYR A 339 -23.53 1.28 17.85
N ARG A 340 -23.28 1.38 19.14
CA ARG A 340 -23.39 0.23 20.06
C ARG A 340 -24.82 -0.24 20.33
N ASP A 341 -25.78 0.65 20.21
CA ASP A 341 -27.20 0.37 20.39
C ASP A 341 -27.83 -0.32 19.17
N GLU A 342 -27.19 -0.21 18.00
CA GLU A 342 -27.70 -0.77 16.74
C GLU A 342 -27.12 -2.15 16.39
N TYR A 343 -26.15 -2.66 17.18
CA TYR A 343 -25.34 -3.79 16.74
C TYR A 343 -25.01 -4.83 17.83
N THR A 344 -25.12 -6.12 17.46
CA THR A 344 -24.64 -7.24 18.27
C THR A 344 -23.12 -7.33 18.17
N GLN A 345 -22.42 -7.27 19.29
CA GLN A 345 -20.96 -7.27 19.34
C GLN A 345 -20.34 -8.54 18.74
N ASP A 346 -19.39 -8.35 17.84
CA ASP A 346 -18.46 -9.37 17.39
C ASP A 346 -17.13 -9.17 18.12
N LYS A 347 -16.95 -9.88 19.24
CA LYS A 347 -15.80 -9.71 20.15
C LYS A 347 -14.46 -9.95 19.47
N GLU A 348 -14.44 -10.73 18.41
CA GLU A 348 -13.19 -11.09 17.72
C GLU A 348 -12.64 -9.92 16.90
N TYR A 349 -13.50 -9.21 16.19
CA TYR A 349 -13.06 -8.15 15.25
C TYR A 349 -13.33 -6.74 15.75
N ASP A 350 -14.19 -6.59 16.75
CA ASP A 350 -14.61 -5.28 17.22
C ASP A 350 -13.57 -4.65 18.15
N VAL A 351 -13.34 -3.36 17.94
CA VAL A 351 -12.51 -2.49 18.77
C VAL A 351 -13.44 -1.55 19.52
N MET A 352 -13.58 -1.77 20.84
CA MET A 352 -14.43 -0.95 21.68
C MET A 352 -13.65 0.24 22.23
N PHE A 353 -14.26 1.44 22.18
CA PHE A 353 -13.67 2.69 22.64
C PHE A 353 -14.09 3.05 24.07
N ASP A 354 -13.41 4.08 24.59
CA ASP A 354 -13.80 4.74 25.84
C ASP A 354 -15.10 5.54 25.64
N ASN A 355 -15.40 5.99 24.41
CA ASN A 355 -16.72 6.51 24.05
C ASN A 355 -17.74 5.37 24.06
N PRO A 356 -18.81 5.43 24.92
CA PRO A 356 -19.76 4.34 25.07
C PRO A 356 -20.67 4.13 23.86
N ASN A 357 -20.74 5.09 22.94
CA ASN A 357 -21.71 5.07 21.84
C ASN A 357 -21.17 4.41 20.57
N PHE A 358 -19.86 4.28 20.43
CA PHE A 358 -19.24 3.83 19.18
C PHE A 358 -18.32 2.64 19.38
N GLY A 359 -18.14 1.89 18.30
CA GLY A 359 -17.10 0.90 18.12
C GLY A 359 -16.59 0.91 16.69
N VAL A 360 -15.48 0.23 16.43
CA VAL A 360 -14.92 0.06 15.10
C VAL A 360 -14.63 -1.41 14.85
N ARG A 361 -15.08 -1.92 13.71
CA ARG A 361 -14.77 -3.26 13.25
C ARG A 361 -13.52 -3.23 12.38
N LEU A 362 -12.53 -4.02 12.75
CA LEU A 362 -11.29 -4.21 12.01
C LEU A 362 -11.07 -5.70 11.73
N LYS A 363 -11.19 -6.12 10.47
CA LYS A 363 -10.95 -7.51 10.07
C LYS A 363 -9.46 -7.86 10.03
N PRO A 364 -9.07 -9.14 10.27
CA PRO A 364 -7.70 -9.58 10.08
C PRO A 364 -7.31 -9.52 8.59
N ILE A 365 -6.09 -9.07 8.33
CA ILE A 365 -5.51 -9.03 6.96
C ILE A 365 -4.68 -10.26 6.64
N SER A 366 -4.40 -11.09 7.66
CA SER A 366 -3.68 -12.36 7.56
C SER A 366 -4.13 -13.29 8.68
N ASP A 367 -3.66 -14.51 8.69
CA ASP A 367 -3.93 -15.48 9.75
C ASP A 367 -3.11 -15.24 11.02
N ASN A 368 -2.32 -14.16 11.06
CA ASN A 368 -1.51 -13.78 12.20
C ASN A 368 -2.34 -13.05 13.29
N SER A 369 -2.86 -13.82 14.22
CA SER A 369 -3.71 -13.31 15.32
C SER A 369 -2.97 -12.38 16.30
N LYS A 370 -1.67 -12.59 16.52
CA LYS A 370 -0.85 -11.73 17.39
C LYS A 370 -0.72 -10.33 16.76
N TRP A 371 -0.41 -10.28 15.46
CA TRP A 371 -0.34 -9.01 14.73
C TRP A 371 -1.70 -8.31 14.71
N HIS A 372 -2.77 -9.04 14.46
CA HIS A 372 -4.11 -8.46 14.49
C HIS A 372 -4.46 -7.86 15.87
N THR A 373 -4.06 -8.51 16.96
CA THR A 373 -4.23 -7.99 18.31
C THR A 373 -3.50 -6.67 18.53
N VAL A 374 -2.26 -6.56 18.06
CA VAL A 374 -1.49 -5.31 18.11
C VAL A 374 -2.19 -4.21 17.30
N ARG A 375 -2.63 -4.50 16.07
CA ARG A 375 -3.35 -3.55 15.22
C ARG A 375 -4.62 -3.01 15.92
N LYS A 376 -5.46 -3.88 16.49
CA LYS A 376 -6.67 -3.46 17.23
C LYS A 376 -6.32 -2.54 18.40
N ARG A 377 -5.32 -2.89 19.20
CA ARG A 377 -4.90 -2.10 20.35
C ARG A 377 -4.37 -0.73 19.92
N GLN A 378 -3.55 -0.64 18.90
CA GLN A 378 -2.99 0.62 18.41
C GLN A 378 -4.05 1.50 17.76
N LEU A 379 -4.98 0.94 17.00
CA LEU A 379 -6.13 1.68 16.46
C LEU A 379 -7.00 2.27 17.58
N LYS A 380 -7.33 1.46 18.61
CA LYS A 380 -8.05 1.92 19.79
C LYS A 380 -7.35 3.10 20.47
N LYS A 381 -6.05 2.98 20.71
CA LYS A 381 -5.25 4.04 21.35
C LYS A 381 -5.29 5.33 20.54
N ALA A 382 -5.07 5.25 19.24
CA ALA A 382 -5.04 6.40 18.35
C ALA A 382 -6.41 7.09 18.27
N LEU A 383 -7.49 6.33 18.04
CA LEU A 383 -8.84 6.90 17.93
C LEU A 383 -9.34 7.49 19.25
N ASN A 384 -9.05 6.85 20.38
CA ASN A 384 -9.36 7.45 21.70
C ASN A 384 -8.59 8.76 21.95
N ALA A 385 -7.35 8.86 21.45
CA ALA A 385 -6.58 10.09 21.56
C ALA A 385 -7.14 11.19 20.66
N LEU A 386 -7.56 10.84 19.43
CA LEU A 386 -8.26 11.75 18.51
C LEU A 386 -9.59 12.25 19.11
N CYS A 387 -10.42 11.36 19.64
CA CYS A 387 -11.68 11.75 20.32
C CYS A 387 -11.44 12.74 21.46
N ARG A 388 -10.42 12.49 22.29
CA ARG A 388 -10.05 13.42 23.38
C ARG A 388 -9.52 14.75 22.87
N TYR A 389 -8.73 14.75 21.79
CA TYR A 389 -8.22 15.95 21.16
C TYR A 389 -9.37 16.84 20.69
N TRP A 390 -10.31 16.29 19.94
CA TRP A 390 -11.44 17.02 19.37
C TRP A 390 -12.47 17.46 20.40
N LYS A 391 -12.72 16.66 21.45
CA LYS A 391 -13.62 17.03 22.55
C LYS A 391 -13.17 18.30 23.29
N ASN A 392 -11.86 18.56 23.30
CA ASN A 392 -11.28 19.70 23.99
C ASN A 392 -10.91 20.85 23.02
N ALA A 393 -11.21 20.71 21.74
CA ALA A 393 -10.89 21.72 20.73
C ALA A 393 -11.87 22.91 20.82
N ASP A 394 -11.34 24.10 20.65
CA ASP A 394 -12.16 25.33 20.54
C ASP A 394 -12.55 25.54 19.07
N TRP A 395 -13.80 25.23 18.75
CA TRP A 395 -14.39 25.27 17.40
C TRP A 395 -14.34 26.65 16.73
N LYS A 396 -14.13 27.73 17.50
CA LYS A 396 -14.12 29.11 17.00
C LYS A 396 -12.74 29.58 16.55
N LYS A 397 -11.69 28.79 16.77
CA LYS A 397 -10.32 29.14 16.41
C LYS A 397 -9.98 28.73 14.99
N GLU A 398 -9.20 29.58 14.30
CA GLU A 398 -8.64 29.30 12.98
C GLU A 398 -7.84 27.99 12.96
N GLU A 399 -7.07 27.73 14.02
CA GLU A 399 -6.35 26.46 14.25
C GLU A 399 -7.26 25.22 14.19
N PHE A 400 -8.55 25.36 14.51
CA PHE A 400 -9.51 24.25 14.38
C PHE A 400 -9.69 23.82 12.93
N GLN A 401 -9.84 24.77 12.00
CA GLN A 401 -10.04 24.47 10.58
C GLN A 401 -8.79 23.83 9.97
N GLU A 402 -7.61 24.31 10.31
CA GLU A 402 -6.33 23.73 9.90
C GLU A 402 -6.19 22.30 10.41
N ASN A 403 -6.49 22.06 11.68
CA ASN A 403 -6.43 20.73 12.27
C ASN A 403 -7.50 19.78 11.70
N LYS A 404 -8.71 20.30 11.37
CA LYS A 404 -9.76 19.52 10.72
C LYS A 404 -9.32 19.04 9.35
N ALA A 405 -8.66 19.88 8.57
CA ALA A 405 -8.13 19.50 7.27
C ALA A 405 -7.10 18.35 7.34
N ALA A 406 -6.39 18.21 8.45
CA ALA A 406 -5.50 17.09 8.66
C ALA A 406 -6.24 15.72 8.72
N LEU A 407 -7.56 15.71 8.95
CA LEU A 407 -8.37 14.48 8.89
C LEU A 407 -8.54 13.95 7.46
N GLU A 408 -8.26 14.76 6.42
CA GLU A 408 -8.24 14.31 5.03
C GLU A 408 -7.32 13.10 4.80
N TYR A 409 -6.25 12.97 5.60
CA TYR A 409 -5.34 11.81 5.53
C TYR A 409 -6.01 10.48 5.92
N ILE A 410 -7.07 10.51 6.74
CA ILE A 410 -7.62 9.28 7.33
C ILE A 410 -9.14 9.11 7.15
N ARG A 411 -9.92 10.18 6.88
CA ARG A 411 -11.38 10.10 6.90
C ARG A 411 -11.96 9.10 5.91
N TYR A 412 -11.35 8.93 4.75
CA TYR A 412 -11.76 7.99 3.72
C TYR A 412 -11.36 6.53 3.99
N LEU A 413 -10.74 6.26 5.14
CA LEU A 413 -10.39 4.93 5.61
C LEU A 413 -11.41 4.36 6.61
N PHE A 414 -12.48 5.12 6.85
CA PHE A 414 -13.59 4.73 7.72
C PHE A 414 -14.90 4.77 6.96
N LYS A 415 -15.74 3.76 7.17
CA LYS A 415 -17.02 3.59 6.51
C LYS A 415 -18.08 3.17 7.51
N ASP A 416 -19.35 3.42 7.21
CA ASP A 416 -20.46 2.95 8.03
C ASP A 416 -20.48 1.41 8.09
N HIS A 417 -20.84 0.87 9.26
CA HIS A 417 -20.88 -0.57 9.51
C HIS A 417 -21.89 -1.32 8.64
N ALA A 418 -22.89 -0.66 8.08
CA ALA A 418 -23.81 -1.26 7.12
C ALA A 418 -23.08 -1.86 5.92
N PHE A 419 -21.91 -1.33 5.57
CA PHE A 419 -21.08 -1.79 4.45
C PHE A 419 -20.00 -2.83 4.84
N ARG A 420 -20.00 -3.34 6.08
CA ARG A 420 -18.98 -4.27 6.60
C ARG A 420 -18.76 -5.53 5.79
N ASP A 421 -19.78 -5.96 5.06
CA ASP A 421 -19.73 -7.16 4.22
C ASP A 421 -18.92 -6.95 2.93
N GLU A 422 -18.52 -5.73 2.63
CA GLU A 422 -17.61 -5.44 1.53
C GLU A 422 -16.19 -5.90 1.84
N GLU A 423 -15.78 -5.94 3.11
CA GLU A 423 -14.40 -6.24 3.54
C GLU A 423 -13.38 -5.49 2.67
N GLU A 424 -13.58 -4.18 2.59
CA GLU A 424 -12.99 -3.33 1.57
C GLU A 424 -11.53 -2.98 1.83
N PHE A 425 -10.79 -2.91 0.72
CA PHE A 425 -9.44 -2.34 0.63
C PHE A 425 -9.42 -1.29 -0.48
N ARG A 426 -8.60 -0.25 -0.34
CA ARG A 426 -8.52 0.86 -1.29
C ARG A 426 -7.09 1.18 -1.70
N LEU A 427 -6.89 1.45 -2.98
CA LEU A 427 -5.86 2.37 -3.44
C LEU A 427 -6.48 3.77 -3.37
N LEU A 428 -5.80 4.70 -2.74
CA LEU A 428 -6.33 6.04 -2.43
C LEU A 428 -5.35 7.12 -2.89
N GLN A 429 -5.86 8.15 -3.55
CA GLN A 429 -5.14 9.38 -3.86
C GLN A 429 -6.03 10.59 -3.61
N ILE A 430 -5.50 11.60 -2.96
CA ILE A 430 -6.14 12.92 -2.82
C ILE A 430 -5.61 13.81 -3.94
N GLU A 431 -6.52 14.42 -4.72
CA GLU A 431 -6.17 15.29 -5.84
C GLU A 431 -7.16 16.46 -5.94
N GLU A 432 -6.72 17.59 -6.48
CA GLU A 432 -7.60 18.71 -6.80
C GLU A 432 -8.54 18.36 -7.94
N ILE A 433 -9.82 18.74 -7.82
CA ILE A 433 -10.82 18.49 -8.86
C ILE A 433 -10.45 19.20 -10.18
N GLY A 434 -9.82 20.36 -10.09
CA GLY A 434 -9.36 21.13 -11.25
C GLY A 434 -7.99 20.69 -11.84
N SER A 435 -7.38 19.65 -11.29
CA SER A 435 -6.09 19.14 -11.76
C SER A 435 -6.20 18.52 -13.16
N ASP A 436 -5.17 18.74 -14.02
CA ASP A 436 -5.07 18.13 -15.34
C ASP A 436 -5.02 16.60 -15.31
N LYS A 437 -4.76 15.99 -14.15
CA LYS A 437 -4.78 14.55 -13.94
C LYS A 437 -6.19 13.98 -13.87
N VAL A 438 -7.17 14.80 -13.47
CA VAL A 438 -8.57 14.39 -13.34
C VAL A 438 -9.21 14.32 -14.71
N GLN A 439 -9.69 13.14 -15.05
CA GLN A 439 -10.37 12.89 -16.32
C GLN A 439 -11.87 12.73 -16.08
N TYR A 440 -12.66 13.03 -17.11
CA TYR A 440 -14.10 12.90 -17.06
C TYR A 440 -14.58 11.86 -18.07
N CYS A 441 -15.44 10.96 -17.62
CA CYS A 441 -16.04 9.96 -18.49
C CYS A 441 -17.37 10.52 -19.06
N PRO A 442 -17.46 10.77 -20.37
CA PRO A 442 -18.69 11.33 -20.97
C PRO A 442 -19.88 10.38 -20.87
N ASP A 443 -19.64 9.06 -20.87
CA ASP A 443 -20.69 8.04 -20.84
C ASP A 443 -21.38 7.95 -19.47
N THR A 444 -20.65 8.24 -18.39
CA THR A 444 -21.12 8.07 -17.00
C THR A 444 -21.13 9.36 -16.21
N ASN A 445 -20.66 10.46 -16.79
CA ASN A 445 -20.46 11.76 -16.13
C ASN A 445 -19.63 11.68 -14.82
N THR A 446 -18.74 10.70 -14.72
CA THR A 446 -17.92 10.50 -13.52
C THR A 446 -16.52 11.07 -13.71
N ALA A 447 -15.96 11.64 -12.63
CA ALA A 447 -14.58 12.06 -12.56
C ALA A 447 -13.70 10.90 -12.03
N PHE A 448 -12.51 10.73 -12.62
CA PHE A 448 -11.59 9.65 -12.24
C PHE A 448 -10.12 10.01 -12.48
N LEU A 449 -9.24 9.29 -11.82
CA LEU A 449 -7.81 9.21 -12.12
C LEU A 449 -7.49 7.88 -12.79
N GLU A 450 -6.55 7.87 -13.73
CA GLU A 450 -5.99 6.62 -14.24
C GLU A 450 -4.90 6.10 -13.29
N TYR A 451 -5.03 4.84 -12.86
CA TYR A 451 -4.01 4.19 -12.04
C TYR A 451 -2.92 3.55 -12.90
N GLY A 452 -3.19 2.45 -13.54
CA GLY A 452 -2.21 1.71 -14.33
C GLY A 452 -2.77 0.44 -14.96
N ASN A 453 -1.94 -0.26 -15.73
CA ASN A 453 -2.30 -1.57 -16.28
C ASN A 453 -2.18 -2.64 -15.19
N VAL A 454 -3.27 -3.35 -14.94
CA VAL A 454 -3.36 -4.36 -13.88
C VAL A 454 -3.26 -5.81 -14.37
N CYS A 455 -3.13 -6.04 -15.69
CA CYS A 455 -3.14 -7.38 -16.26
C CYS A 455 -2.09 -8.33 -15.67
N THR A 456 -0.87 -7.81 -15.47
CA THR A 456 0.24 -8.61 -14.89
C THR A 456 0.04 -8.95 -13.41
N ARG A 457 -0.96 -8.36 -12.78
CA ARG A 457 -1.28 -8.50 -11.35
C ARG A 457 -2.49 -9.40 -11.11
N LEU A 458 -3.12 -9.89 -12.18
CA LEU A 458 -4.27 -10.77 -12.12
C LEU A 458 -3.86 -12.23 -12.23
N ASP A 459 -4.45 -13.08 -11.40
CA ASP A 459 -4.31 -14.54 -11.47
C ASP A 459 -5.51 -15.19 -12.15
N GLU A 460 -6.71 -14.63 -11.94
CA GLU A 460 -7.95 -15.26 -12.32
C GLU A 460 -9.05 -14.25 -12.64
N VAL A 461 -9.96 -14.61 -13.55
CA VAL A 461 -11.21 -13.92 -13.81
C VAL A 461 -12.37 -14.88 -13.57
N ILE A 462 -13.22 -14.57 -12.59
CA ILE A 462 -14.41 -15.36 -12.29
C ILE A 462 -15.61 -14.65 -12.87
N LEU A 463 -16.38 -15.34 -13.71
CA LEU A 463 -17.60 -14.84 -14.31
C LEU A 463 -18.79 -15.08 -13.37
N GLY A 464 -19.65 -14.09 -13.23
CA GLY A 464 -20.86 -14.21 -12.43
C GLY A 464 -21.83 -15.25 -13.00
N THR A 465 -22.68 -15.83 -12.16
CA THR A 465 -23.62 -16.91 -12.52
C THR A 465 -24.61 -16.54 -13.62
N ASN A 466 -24.88 -15.25 -13.80
CA ASN A 466 -25.76 -14.69 -14.80
C ASN A 466 -25.04 -13.97 -15.94
N TYR A 467 -23.73 -14.22 -16.09
CA TYR A 467 -22.89 -13.50 -17.07
C TYR A 467 -23.48 -13.49 -18.49
N GLU A 468 -23.97 -14.65 -18.99
CA GLU A 468 -24.52 -14.76 -20.35
C GLU A 468 -25.97 -14.27 -20.50
N ARG A 469 -26.60 -13.80 -19.42
CA ARG A 469 -27.99 -13.32 -19.47
C ARG A 469 -28.13 -11.88 -19.94
N THR A 470 -27.04 -11.19 -20.16
CA THR A 470 -27.03 -9.81 -20.66
C THR A 470 -26.65 -9.78 -22.14
N ALA A 471 -27.29 -8.90 -22.91
CA ALA A 471 -27.04 -8.75 -24.34
C ALA A 471 -25.62 -8.30 -24.67
N ASP A 472 -24.97 -7.63 -23.71
CA ASP A 472 -23.61 -7.06 -23.86
C ASP A 472 -22.48 -8.06 -23.57
N CYS A 473 -22.83 -9.27 -23.11
CA CYS A 473 -21.83 -10.28 -22.75
C CYS A 473 -21.49 -11.19 -23.93
N ARG A 474 -20.22 -11.54 -24.03
CA ARG A 474 -19.77 -12.60 -24.92
C ARG A 474 -20.17 -13.95 -24.36
N LYS A 475 -20.29 -14.96 -25.24
CA LYS A 475 -20.35 -16.33 -24.78
C LYS A 475 -19.11 -16.71 -24.00
N VAL A 476 -19.26 -17.50 -22.94
CA VAL A 476 -18.17 -17.87 -22.02
C VAL A 476 -16.99 -18.50 -22.79
N GLU A 477 -17.27 -19.37 -23.75
CA GLU A 477 -16.24 -20.02 -24.56
C GLU A 477 -15.43 -19.00 -25.38
N VAL A 478 -16.11 -18.00 -25.94
CA VAL A 478 -15.46 -16.92 -26.72
C VAL A 478 -14.61 -16.05 -25.81
N PHE A 479 -15.14 -15.70 -24.63
CA PHE A 479 -14.40 -14.93 -23.64
C PHE A 479 -13.12 -15.67 -23.20
N ARG A 480 -13.25 -16.95 -22.83
CA ARG A 480 -12.11 -17.81 -22.44
C ARG A 480 -11.05 -17.91 -23.55
N HIS A 481 -11.48 -18.09 -24.80
CA HIS A 481 -10.57 -18.16 -25.94
C HIS A 481 -9.77 -16.85 -26.11
N LEU A 482 -10.44 -15.71 -26.04
CA LEU A 482 -9.82 -14.41 -26.16
C LEU A 482 -8.89 -14.11 -24.99
N LEU A 483 -9.29 -14.43 -23.76
CA LEU A 483 -8.47 -14.30 -22.56
C LEU A 483 -7.18 -15.12 -22.69
N LYS A 484 -7.31 -16.40 -23.03
CA LYS A 484 -6.16 -17.30 -23.18
C LYS A 484 -5.19 -16.84 -24.28
N ARG A 485 -5.72 -16.22 -25.33
CA ARG A 485 -4.91 -15.68 -26.43
C ARG A 485 -4.17 -14.40 -26.04
N LYS A 486 -4.77 -13.53 -25.26
CA LYS A 486 -4.22 -12.20 -24.93
C LYS A 486 -3.48 -12.16 -23.61
N GLN A 487 -3.96 -12.92 -22.62
CA GLN A 487 -3.45 -12.94 -21.24
C GLN A 487 -3.30 -14.40 -20.79
N PRO A 488 -2.35 -15.18 -21.37
CA PRO A 488 -2.27 -16.64 -21.17
C PRO A 488 -1.98 -17.04 -19.70
N HIS A 489 -1.48 -16.14 -18.89
CA HIS A 489 -1.20 -16.36 -17.46
C HIS A 489 -2.45 -16.24 -16.57
N ILE A 490 -3.54 -15.65 -17.06
CA ILE A 490 -4.80 -15.47 -16.30
C ILE A 490 -5.71 -16.68 -16.52
N LYS A 491 -6.24 -17.23 -15.42
CA LYS A 491 -7.19 -18.35 -15.40
C LYS A 491 -8.63 -17.91 -15.64
#